data_23ee67d287083f22a5fd0d24e607a681
#
_entry.id   23ee67d287083f22a5fd0d24e607a681
#
_cell.length_a   1.000
_cell.length_b   1.000
_cell.length_c   1.000
_cell.angle_alpha   90.00
_cell.angle_beta   90.00
_cell.angle_gamma   90.00
#
_symmetry.space_group_name_H-M   'P 1'
#
loop_
_entity.id
_entity.type
_entity.pdbx_description
1 polymer ?
#
loop_
_entity_poly.entity_id
_entity_poly.type
_entity_poly.pdbx_seq_one_letter_code
_entity_poly.pdbx_strand_id
1 'polypeptide(L)'
;CGMFTYKYRFVTSSKGTKYGSNRRISPILANGTSSKQSMEVSVSASVSWNINASLSGGYKDAFNAAVGSGWCGTKSFSETLTINVAPHKKTWLEFKPRVNFVNGESQKYYVTRGPKKVTVVESSKKVYSESPRTVTMQLGDKNVKCPDGMYVWKESNN
;
A
#
# COMPACT_ATOMS: atom_id res chain seq x y z
N CYS A 1 -14.32 -45.80 -0.08
CA CYS A 1 -13.60 -44.66 0.52
C CYS A 1 -12.89 -43.84 -0.52
N GLY A 2 -13.48 -42.77 -0.93
CA GLY A 2 -12.81 -41.86 -1.81
C GLY A 2 -11.86 -40.95 -1.05
N MET A 3 -10.61 -40.86 -1.49
CA MET A 3 -9.77 -39.75 -1.06
C MET A 3 -10.13 -38.53 -1.88
N PHE A 4 -10.46 -37.46 -1.20
CA PHE A 4 -10.77 -36.21 -1.86
C PHE A 4 -9.46 -35.47 -2.14
N THR A 5 -9.37 -34.87 -3.33
CA THR A 5 -8.27 -33.98 -3.65
C THR A 5 -8.63 -32.58 -3.18
N TYR A 6 -7.88 -32.06 -2.23
CA TYR A 6 -8.10 -30.72 -1.75
C TYR A 6 -7.51 -29.69 -2.70
N LYS A 7 -8.25 -28.63 -2.87
CA LYS A 7 -7.86 -27.49 -3.68
C LYS A 7 -7.93 -26.22 -2.84
N TYR A 8 -7.24 -25.20 -3.29
CA TYR A 8 -7.21 -23.91 -2.64
C TYR A 8 -7.70 -22.84 -3.60
N ARG A 9 -8.46 -21.89 -3.08
CA ARG A 9 -8.92 -20.74 -3.86
C ARG A 9 -8.98 -19.52 -2.96
N PHE A 10 -8.91 -18.35 -3.59
CA PHE A 10 -9.13 -17.07 -2.92
C PHE A 10 -10.42 -16.46 -3.45
N VAL A 11 -11.32 -16.13 -2.53
CA VAL A 11 -12.61 -15.51 -2.85
C VAL A 11 -12.55 -14.06 -2.38
N THR A 12 -12.59 -13.13 -3.32
CA THR A 12 -12.56 -11.71 -3.04
C THR A 12 -13.94 -11.23 -2.59
N SER A 13 -14.02 -10.63 -1.40
CA SER A 13 -15.25 -9.99 -0.90
C SER A 13 -15.35 -8.56 -1.39
N SER A 14 -14.24 -7.82 -1.31
CA SER A 14 -14.17 -6.44 -1.77
C SER A 14 -12.73 -6.09 -2.14
N LYS A 15 -12.59 -5.16 -3.07
CA LYS A 15 -11.29 -4.61 -3.46
C LYS A 15 -11.47 -3.20 -3.94
N GLY A 16 -10.43 -2.41 -3.86
CA GLY A 16 -10.47 -1.04 -4.31
C GLY A 16 -9.21 -0.29 -3.94
N THR A 17 -9.36 1.02 -3.86
CA THR A 17 -8.28 1.91 -3.45
C THR A 17 -8.76 2.76 -2.28
N LYS A 18 -7.83 3.11 -1.41
CA LYS A 18 -8.10 4.01 -0.28
C LYS A 18 -6.85 4.82 0.03
N TYR A 19 -7.00 5.86 0.83
CA TYR A 19 -5.87 6.59 1.38
C TYR A 19 -5.43 5.94 2.69
N GLY A 20 -4.11 5.80 2.84
CA GLY A 20 -3.53 5.38 4.11
C GLY A 20 -3.36 6.56 5.07
N SER A 21 -2.68 6.32 6.18
CA SER A 21 -2.42 7.34 7.19
C SER A 21 -1.41 8.38 6.71
N ASN A 22 -1.63 9.63 7.08
CA ASN A 22 -0.65 10.69 6.82
C ASN A 22 0.65 10.40 7.56
N ARG A 23 1.76 10.72 6.90
CA ARG A 23 3.08 10.66 7.54
C ARG A 23 3.91 11.85 7.12
N ARG A 24 4.70 12.37 8.05
CA ARG A 24 5.63 13.43 7.74
C ARG A 24 6.81 12.84 6.96
N ILE A 25 7.13 13.42 5.82
CA ILE A 25 8.20 12.96 4.94
C ILE A 25 9.34 13.96 4.77
N SER A 26 9.24 15.11 5.43
CA SER A 26 10.30 16.11 5.43
C SER A 26 10.61 16.57 6.85
N PRO A 27 11.80 17.13 7.09
CA PRO A 27 12.09 17.86 8.31
C PRO A 27 11.15 19.05 8.45
N ILE A 28 10.98 19.54 9.67
CA ILE A 28 10.27 20.79 9.91
C ILE A 28 11.23 21.94 9.62
N LEU A 29 10.83 22.81 8.70
CA LEU A 29 11.62 23.99 8.30
C LEU A 29 11.04 25.21 8.99
N ALA A 30 11.86 25.88 9.77
CA ALA A 30 11.45 27.06 10.53
C ALA A 30 12.11 28.31 9.94
N ASN A 31 11.31 29.37 9.78
CA ASN A 31 11.79 30.66 9.35
C ASN A 31 11.57 31.68 10.49
N GLY A 32 12.61 31.97 11.25
CA GLY A 32 12.55 32.96 12.33
C GLY A 32 12.73 34.40 11.89
N THR A 33 12.81 34.65 10.58
CA THR A 33 13.05 36.00 10.04
C THR A 33 11.74 36.67 9.64
N SER A 34 11.81 37.95 9.37
CA SER A 34 10.66 38.74 8.92
C SER A 34 10.47 38.73 7.40
N SER A 35 11.32 37.99 6.68
CA SER A 35 11.21 37.85 5.23
C SER A 35 11.08 36.40 4.83
N LYS A 36 10.48 36.15 3.67
CA LYS A 36 10.30 34.83 3.11
C LYS A 36 11.67 34.20 2.81
N GLN A 37 11.84 32.95 3.17
CA GLN A 37 13.07 32.21 2.95
C GLN A 37 12.84 31.04 2.02
N SER A 38 13.79 30.78 1.12
CA SER A 38 13.82 29.62 0.25
C SER A 38 14.77 28.59 0.85
N MET A 39 14.31 27.37 1.04
CA MET A 39 15.08 26.29 1.66
C MET A 39 15.01 25.03 0.82
N GLU A 40 16.15 24.33 0.71
CA GLU A 40 16.19 23.01 0.10
C GLU A 40 15.94 21.95 1.19
N VAL A 41 15.15 20.96 0.85
CA VAL A 41 14.82 19.87 1.77
C VAL A 41 14.79 18.55 1.02
N SER A 42 15.33 17.51 1.65
CA SER A 42 15.21 16.15 1.17
C SER A 42 13.93 15.54 1.72
N VAL A 43 13.09 15.03 0.84
CA VAL A 43 11.85 14.35 1.21
C VAL A 43 11.97 12.88 0.86
N SER A 44 11.43 12.03 1.71
CA SER A 44 11.41 10.60 1.44
C SER A 44 10.11 10.00 1.95
N ALA A 45 9.54 9.12 1.15
CA ALA A 45 8.34 8.39 1.52
C ALA A 45 8.54 6.91 1.23
N SER A 46 8.12 6.08 2.17
CA SER A 46 8.05 4.64 1.96
C SER A 46 6.65 4.15 2.32
N VAL A 47 6.13 3.23 1.53
CA VAL A 47 4.82 2.64 1.75
C VAL A 47 5.02 1.14 1.80
N SER A 48 4.78 0.57 2.96
CA SER A 48 4.83 -0.87 3.16
C SER A 48 3.43 -1.41 3.38
N TRP A 49 3.26 -2.67 3.12
CA TRP A 49 1.98 -3.34 3.25
C TRP A 49 1.99 -4.48 4.22
N ASN A 50 0.77 -4.79 4.68
CA ASN A 50 0.56 -5.95 5.51
C ASN A 50 -0.24 -7.00 4.75
N ILE A 51 0.38 -8.16 4.55
CA ILE A 51 -0.36 -9.38 4.27
C ILE A 51 -0.66 -10.01 5.61
N ASN A 52 -1.84 -10.59 5.75
CA ASN A 52 -2.14 -11.38 6.92
C ASN A 52 -1.08 -12.49 7.06
N ALA A 53 -0.27 -12.40 8.12
CA ALA A 53 0.87 -13.29 8.35
C ALA A 53 0.47 -14.74 8.59
N SER A 54 -0.82 -15.02 8.81
CA SER A 54 -1.30 -16.38 9.01
C SER A 54 -1.43 -17.19 7.72
N LEU A 55 -1.25 -16.56 6.56
CA LEU A 55 -1.31 -17.26 5.29
C LEU A 55 -0.03 -18.03 5.02
N SER A 56 -0.18 -19.32 4.73
CA SER A 56 0.92 -20.20 4.38
C SER A 56 0.45 -21.29 3.42
N GLY A 57 1.41 -21.96 2.77
CA GLY A 57 1.13 -23.10 1.89
C GLY A 57 0.12 -22.76 0.79
N GLY A 58 -0.85 -23.63 0.58
CA GLY A 58 -1.86 -23.46 -0.48
C GLY A 58 -2.74 -22.25 -0.33
N TYR A 59 -2.98 -21.79 0.90
CA TYR A 59 -3.74 -20.56 1.14
C TYR A 59 -3.00 -19.33 0.60
N LYS A 60 -1.69 -19.28 0.82
CA LYS A 60 -0.85 -18.20 0.32
C LYS A 60 -0.73 -18.24 -1.20
N ASP A 61 -0.58 -19.43 -1.77
CA ASP A 61 -0.47 -19.61 -3.22
C ASP A 61 -1.74 -19.17 -3.92
N ALA A 62 -2.91 -19.54 -3.39
CA ALA A 62 -4.19 -19.12 -3.95
C ALA A 62 -4.38 -17.60 -3.89
N PHE A 63 -3.98 -16.98 -2.80
CA PHE A 63 -4.02 -15.52 -2.66
C PHE A 63 -3.11 -14.85 -3.70
N ASN A 64 -1.88 -15.30 -3.81
CA ASN A 64 -0.92 -14.73 -4.78
C ASN A 64 -1.38 -14.90 -6.22
N ALA A 65 -2.00 -16.02 -6.55
CA ALA A 65 -2.53 -16.26 -7.89
C ALA A 65 -3.70 -15.32 -8.22
N ALA A 66 -4.55 -15.03 -7.22
CA ALA A 66 -5.72 -14.19 -7.42
C ALA A 66 -5.37 -12.70 -7.50
N VAL A 67 -4.40 -12.24 -6.73
CA VAL A 67 -4.09 -10.80 -6.61
C VAL A 67 -2.80 -10.39 -7.33
N GLY A 68 -2.02 -11.36 -7.79
CA GLY A 68 -0.75 -11.13 -8.49
C GLY A 68 0.44 -11.03 -7.54
N SER A 69 1.63 -11.21 -8.12
CA SER A 69 2.88 -11.26 -7.35
C SER A 69 3.35 -9.91 -6.82
N GLY A 70 2.73 -8.82 -7.23
CA GLY A 70 3.13 -7.48 -6.84
C GLY A 70 2.61 -7.00 -5.48
N TRP A 71 1.96 -7.89 -4.71
CA TRP A 71 1.32 -7.51 -3.45
C TRP A 71 2.21 -7.63 -2.22
N CYS A 72 3.47 -7.92 -2.39
CA CYS A 72 4.41 -8.02 -1.29
C CYS A 72 5.58 -7.09 -1.54
N GLY A 73 5.83 -6.18 -0.62
CA GLY A 73 7.00 -5.32 -0.71
C GLY A 73 6.79 -3.93 -0.16
N THR A 74 7.84 -3.16 -0.28
CA THR A 74 7.86 -1.76 0.11
C THR A 74 8.20 -0.94 -1.11
N LYS A 75 7.45 0.13 -1.35
CA LYS A 75 7.79 1.13 -2.37
C LYS A 75 8.25 2.39 -1.67
N SER A 76 9.32 2.97 -2.17
CA SER A 76 9.88 4.19 -1.58
C SER A 76 10.41 5.11 -2.67
N PHE A 77 10.48 6.38 -2.36
CA PHE A 77 11.18 7.36 -3.19
C PHE A 77 11.85 8.40 -2.29
N SER A 78 12.83 9.06 -2.86
CA SER A 78 13.45 10.23 -2.23
C SER A 78 13.68 11.31 -3.28
N GLU A 79 13.53 12.56 -2.87
CA GLU A 79 13.64 13.71 -3.77
C GLU A 79 14.09 14.94 -2.97
N THR A 80 14.77 15.86 -3.64
CA THR A 80 15.14 17.15 -3.07
C THR A 80 14.21 18.21 -3.63
N LEU A 81 13.56 18.97 -2.75
CA LEU A 81 12.62 20.03 -3.11
C LEU A 81 13.10 21.36 -2.57
N THR A 82 12.80 22.44 -3.32
CA THR A 82 12.98 23.80 -2.85
C THR A 82 11.64 24.32 -2.34
N ILE A 83 11.63 24.81 -1.11
CA ILE A 83 10.44 25.24 -0.41
C ILE A 83 10.59 26.69 0.03
N ASN A 84 9.51 27.45 -0.14
CA ASN A 84 9.43 28.82 0.38
C ASN A 84 8.69 28.79 1.72
N VAL A 85 9.37 29.24 2.77
CA VAL A 85 8.80 29.30 4.12
C VAL A 85 8.45 30.74 4.44
N ALA A 86 7.19 30.97 4.82
CA ALA A 86 6.70 32.31 5.15
C ALA A 86 7.40 32.87 6.41
N PRO A 87 7.44 34.20 6.58
CA PRO A 87 8.05 34.83 7.76
C PRO A 87 7.39 34.34 9.05
N HIS A 88 8.21 34.04 10.05
CA HIS A 88 7.80 33.60 11.38
C HIS A 88 6.91 32.34 11.38
N LYS A 89 7.06 31.50 10.36
CA LYS A 89 6.32 30.24 10.21
C LYS A 89 7.28 29.07 10.15
N LYS A 90 6.74 27.91 10.46
CA LYS A 90 7.40 26.64 10.18
C LYS A 90 6.53 25.81 9.28
N THR A 91 7.17 25.07 8.39
CA THR A 91 6.48 24.29 7.35
C THR A 91 7.11 22.91 7.25
N TRP A 92 6.30 21.94 6.90
CA TRP A 92 6.76 20.59 6.62
C TRP A 92 5.83 19.93 5.61
N LEU A 93 6.32 18.87 4.97
CA LEU A 93 5.54 18.12 4.01
C LEU A 93 5.07 16.82 4.63
N GLU A 94 3.78 16.54 4.47
CA GLU A 94 3.17 15.27 4.81
C GLU A 94 2.73 14.54 3.57
N PHE A 95 2.73 13.22 3.63
CA PHE A 95 2.33 12.36 2.54
C PHE A 95 1.23 11.42 3.02
N LYS A 96 0.15 11.38 2.25
CA LYS A 96 -0.97 10.48 2.46
C LYS A 96 -0.98 9.47 1.31
N PRO A 97 -0.47 8.26 1.52
CA PRO A 97 -0.33 7.30 0.43
C PRO A 97 -1.68 6.79 -0.03
N ARG A 98 -1.79 6.53 -1.32
CA ARG A 98 -2.93 5.82 -1.88
C ARG A 98 -2.55 4.36 -2.05
N VAL A 99 -3.37 3.49 -1.50
CA VAL A 99 -3.10 2.06 -1.49
C VAL A 99 -4.24 1.30 -2.14
N ASN A 100 -3.88 0.20 -2.78
CA ASN A 100 -4.87 -0.79 -3.20
C ASN A 100 -5.16 -1.69 -2.01
N PHE A 101 -6.39 -2.10 -1.84
CA PHE A 101 -6.73 -3.07 -0.82
C PHE A 101 -7.52 -4.23 -1.41
N VAL A 102 -7.43 -5.38 -0.77
CA VAL A 102 -8.26 -6.52 -1.05
C VAL A 102 -8.69 -7.16 0.27
N ASN A 103 -9.94 -7.55 0.31
CA ASN A 103 -10.53 -8.25 1.44
C ASN A 103 -11.23 -9.50 0.92
N GLY A 104 -10.99 -10.62 1.55
CA GLY A 104 -11.57 -11.86 1.09
C GLY A 104 -11.22 -13.03 1.99
N GLU A 105 -11.38 -14.22 1.46
CA GLU A 105 -11.09 -15.45 2.17
C GLU A 105 -10.27 -16.39 1.29
N SER A 106 -9.24 -16.96 1.87
CA SER A 106 -8.50 -18.07 1.25
C SER A 106 -9.07 -19.38 1.79
N GLN A 107 -9.54 -20.22 0.89
CA GLN A 107 -10.31 -21.41 1.23
C GLN A 107 -9.61 -22.67 0.76
N LYS A 108 -9.67 -23.70 1.62
CA LYS A 108 -9.34 -25.07 1.28
C LYS A 108 -10.65 -25.82 1.07
N TYR A 109 -10.82 -26.43 -0.08
CA TYR A 109 -12.08 -27.07 -0.44
C TYR A 109 -11.84 -28.35 -1.24
N TYR A 110 -12.91 -29.14 -1.35
CA TYR A 110 -12.95 -30.29 -2.26
C TYR A 110 -14.31 -30.36 -2.93
N VAL A 111 -14.36 -31.07 -4.05
CA VAL A 111 -15.59 -31.30 -4.80
C VAL A 111 -15.96 -32.77 -4.65
N THR A 112 -17.20 -33.04 -4.29
CA THR A 112 -17.69 -34.41 -4.14
C THR A 112 -17.79 -35.11 -5.50
N ARG A 113 -17.59 -36.43 -5.49
CA ARG A 113 -17.78 -37.27 -6.66
C ARG A 113 -19.23 -37.72 -6.71
N GLY A 114 -19.72 -38.03 -7.91
CA GLY A 114 -21.05 -38.56 -8.11
C GLY A 114 -21.83 -37.76 -9.16
N PRO A 115 -23.09 -38.12 -9.40
CA PRO A 115 -23.92 -37.44 -10.41
C PRO A 115 -24.18 -35.98 -10.08
N LYS A 116 -24.20 -35.62 -8.81
CA LYS A 116 -24.32 -34.23 -8.36
C LYS A 116 -23.04 -33.84 -7.64
N LYS A 117 -22.23 -32.98 -8.27
CA LYS A 117 -21.02 -32.47 -7.66
C LYS A 117 -21.34 -31.31 -6.72
N VAL A 118 -20.85 -31.40 -5.51
CA VAL A 118 -21.00 -30.36 -4.49
C VAL A 118 -19.63 -29.91 -4.03
N THR A 119 -19.43 -28.61 -3.94
CA THR A 119 -18.21 -28.04 -3.37
C THR A 119 -18.34 -27.94 -1.87
N VAL A 120 -17.41 -28.52 -1.15
CA VAL A 120 -17.36 -28.47 0.31
C VAL A 120 -16.14 -27.70 0.75
N VAL A 121 -16.34 -26.60 1.46
CA VAL A 121 -15.25 -25.81 2.03
C VAL A 121 -14.86 -26.41 3.37
N GLU A 122 -13.66 -26.94 3.47
CA GLU A 122 -13.17 -27.55 4.70
C GLU A 122 -12.70 -26.50 5.70
N SER A 123 -11.98 -25.50 5.22
CA SER A 123 -11.51 -24.40 6.07
C SER A 123 -11.35 -23.14 5.26
N SER A 124 -11.43 -22.01 5.95
CA SER A 124 -11.21 -20.70 5.33
C SER A 124 -10.44 -19.79 6.28
N LYS A 125 -9.68 -18.86 5.70
CA LYS A 125 -8.94 -17.85 6.44
C LYS A 125 -9.26 -16.49 5.87
N LYS A 126 -9.69 -15.58 6.73
CA LYS A 126 -9.94 -14.19 6.32
C LYS A 126 -8.63 -13.48 6.03
N VAL A 127 -8.60 -12.75 4.94
CA VAL A 127 -7.42 -12.04 4.46
C VAL A 127 -7.79 -10.60 4.18
N TYR A 128 -7.03 -9.70 4.73
CA TYR A 128 -7.03 -8.29 4.35
C TYR A 128 -5.59 -7.92 3.99
N SER A 129 -5.40 -7.34 2.81
CA SER A 129 -4.08 -6.96 2.35
C SER A 129 -4.13 -5.60 1.66
N GLU A 130 -3.07 -4.85 1.81
CA GLU A 130 -2.90 -3.55 1.18
C GLU A 130 -1.63 -3.55 0.35
N SER A 131 -1.65 -2.74 -0.69
CA SER A 131 -0.58 -2.64 -1.68
C SER A 131 -0.34 -1.18 -2.04
N PRO A 132 0.90 -0.67 -2.01
CA PRO A 132 1.12 0.69 -2.48
C PRO A 132 0.76 0.79 -3.95
N ARG A 133 -0.06 1.78 -4.25
CA ARG A 133 -0.30 2.16 -5.63
C ARG A 133 0.88 3.01 -6.09
N THR A 134 1.36 2.75 -7.30
CA THR A 134 2.48 3.51 -7.87
C THR A 134 2.05 4.24 -9.12
N VAL A 135 2.68 5.39 -9.35
CA VAL A 135 2.54 6.17 -10.58
C VAL A 135 3.92 6.42 -11.15
N THR A 136 4.00 6.57 -12.46
CA THR A 136 5.25 6.93 -13.11
C THR A 136 5.35 8.45 -13.14
N MET A 137 6.42 8.98 -12.57
CA MET A 137 6.71 10.41 -12.57
C MET A 137 7.97 10.67 -13.37
N GLN A 138 8.00 11.80 -14.07
CA GLN A 138 9.20 12.26 -14.77
C GLN A 138 9.99 13.17 -13.84
N LEU A 139 11.17 12.71 -13.44
CA LEU A 139 12.12 13.46 -12.62
C LEU A 139 13.34 13.78 -13.50
N GLY A 140 13.38 14.99 -14.06
CA GLY A 140 14.38 15.36 -15.06
C GLY A 140 14.21 14.51 -16.33
N ASP A 141 15.27 13.78 -16.71
CA ASP A 141 15.28 12.92 -17.90
C ASP A 141 14.83 11.48 -17.61
N LYS A 142 14.50 11.17 -16.38
CA LYS A 142 14.19 9.80 -15.96
C LYS A 142 12.73 9.62 -15.61
N ASN A 143 12.15 8.49 -16.01
CA ASN A 143 10.84 8.04 -15.56
C ASN A 143 11.04 7.15 -14.34
N VAL A 144 10.45 7.52 -13.21
CA VAL A 144 10.60 6.82 -11.95
C VAL A 144 9.22 6.41 -11.43
N LYS A 145 9.11 5.18 -10.94
CA LYS A 145 7.89 4.72 -10.27
C LYS A 145 7.94 5.17 -8.81
N CYS A 146 6.99 6.01 -8.47
CA CYS A 146 6.85 6.56 -7.12
C CYS A 146 5.55 6.09 -6.48
N PRO A 147 5.47 6.02 -5.14
CA PRO A 147 4.18 5.80 -4.49
C PRO A 147 3.18 6.87 -4.88
N ASP A 148 1.95 6.44 -5.23
CA ASP A 148 0.85 7.36 -5.47
C ASP A 148 0.31 7.86 -4.14
N GLY A 149 -0.15 9.11 -4.12
CA GLY A 149 -0.71 9.68 -2.91
C GLY A 149 -0.87 11.18 -3.02
N MET A 150 -1.23 11.76 -1.89
CA MET A 150 -1.45 13.21 -1.78
C MET A 150 -0.34 13.83 -0.94
N TYR A 151 0.30 14.86 -1.49
CA TYR A 151 1.26 15.68 -0.77
C TYR A 151 0.53 16.87 -0.15
N VAL A 152 0.72 17.08 1.13
CA VAL A 152 0.05 18.14 1.88
C VAL A 152 1.10 18.97 2.60
N TRP A 153 1.16 20.25 2.29
CA TRP A 153 2.00 21.19 3.02
C TRP A 153 1.29 21.63 4.29
N LYS A 154 1.97 21.44 5.41
CA LYS A 154 1.49 21.92 6.70
C LYS A 154 2.27 23.15 7.11
N GLU A 155 1.61 24.04 7.80
CA GLU A 155 2.19 25.29 8.27
C GLU A 155 1.69 25.59 9.66
N SER A 156 2.57 26.10 10.50
CA SER A 156 2.19 26.57 11.82
C SER A 156 3.06 27.77 12.23
N ASN A 157 2.66 28.45 13.28
CA ASN A 157 3.43 29.56 13.82
C ASN A 157 4.73 29.04 14.42
N ASN A 158 5.80 29.76 14.13
CA ASN A 158 7.10 29.47 14.69
C ASN A 158 7.21 30.06 16.09
#